data_3b59559801dd70e14f7ac5fc30f6437b
#
_entry.id   3b59559801dd70e14f7ac5fc30f6437b
#
_cell.length_a   1.000
_cell.length_b   1.000
_cell.length_c   1.000
_cell.angle_alpha   90.00
_cell.angle_beta   90.00
_cell.angle_gamma   90.00
#
_symmetry.space_group_name_H-M   'P 1'
#
loop_
_entity.id
_entity.type
_entity.pdbx_description
1 polymer ?
#
loop_
_entity_poly.entity_id
_entity_poly.type
_entity_poly.pdbx_seq_one_letter_code
_entity_poly.pdbx_strand_id
1 'polypeptide(L)'
;MRLEDLYGETLMMVKRGDSGVNDFLRNDLEQNHPQIKIEEVGYFYDLSVFNRCAETGNVLLTVECWKDVHPALITIPVEWDYSIHYGILYSKNAPADVLKFIEIVKRRKGIIED
;
A
#
# COMPACT_ATOMS: atom_id res chain seq x y z
N MET A 1 -13.45 0.00 -7.95
CA MET A 1 -13.72 -1.40 -7.57
C MET A 1 -14.38 -1.45 -6.21
N ARG A 2 -15.38 -2.27 -6.04
CA ARG A 2 -16.05 -2.46 -4.74
C ARG A 2 -15.45 -3.65 -4.02
N LEU A 3 -15.58 -3.69 -2.67
CA LEU A 3 -15.07 -4.81 -1.87
C LEU A 3 -15.67 -6.15 -2.27
N GLU A 4 -16.94 -6.15 -2.64
CA GLU A 4 -17.65 -7.36 -3.05
C GLU A 4 -17.04 -8.00 -4.31
N ASP A 5 -16.36 -7.21 -5.13
CA ASP A 5 -15.68 -7.73 -6.33
C ASP A 5 -14.49 -8.64 -5.97
N LEU A 6 -14.02 -8.59 -4.72
CA LEU A 6 -12.94 -9.44 -4.22
C LEU A 6 -13.42 -10.75 -3.61
N TYR A 7 -14.73 -10.95 -3.48
CA TYR A 7 -15.26 -12.18 -2.88
C TYR A 7 -14.88 -13.39 -3.74
N GLY A 8 -14.32 -14.41 -3.08
CA GLY A 8 -13.78 -15.59 -3.74
C GLY A 8 -12.33 -15.46 -4.18
N GLU A 9 -11.74 -14.27 -4.06
CA GLU A 9 -10.34 -14.02 -4.39
C GLU A 9 -9.45 -14.14 -3.16
N THR A 10 -8.14 -14.31 -3.39
CA THR A 10 -7.13 -14.27 -2.34
C THR A 10 -6.45 -12.92 -2.35
N LEU A 11 -6.55 -12.20 -1.23
CA LEU A 11 -5.94 -10.88 -1.05
C LEU A 11 -4.63 -11.04 -0.29
N MET A 12 -3.54 -10.64 -0.91
CA MET A 12 -2.21 -10.63 -0.28
C MET A 12 -2.04 -9.34 0.51
N MET A 13 -1.70 -9.45 1.78
CA MET A 13 -1.51 -8.31 2.69
C MET A 13 -0.21 -8.47 3.46
N VAL A 14 0.42 -7.36 3.84
CA VAL A 14 1.62 -7.39 4.68
C VAL A 14 1.30 -8.04 6.03
N LYS A 15 2.31 -8.67 6.60
CA LYS A 15 2.19 -9.40 7.86
C LYS A 15 1.72 -8.50 9.00
N ARG A 16 0.95 -9.06 9.92
CA ARG A 16 0.49 -8.36 11.12
C ARG A 16 1.65 -7.79 11.92
N GLY A 17 1.43 -6.61 12.50
CA GLY A 17 2.40 -5.93 13.35
C GLY A 17 3.25 -4.90 12.63
N ASP A 18 3.23 -4.89 11.29
CA ASP A 18 4.04 -3.96 10.49
C ASP A 18 3.37 -2.59 10.32
N SER A 19 2.05 -2.58 10.21
CA SER A 19 1.28 -1.35 10.00
C SER A 19 -0.05 -1.41 10.74
N GLY A 20 -0.29 -0.44 11.61
CA GLY A 20 -1.54 -0.34 12.35
C GLY A 20 -2.75 -0.17 11.44
N VAL A 21 -2.61 0.57 10.35
CA VAL A 21 -3.69 0.76 9.38
C VAL A 21 -4.01 -0.55 8.68
N ASN A 22 -3.00 -1.29 8.23
CA ASN A 22 -3.21 -2.59 7.60
C ASN A 22 -3.81 -3.61 8.56
N ASP A 23 -3.38 -3.61 9.81
CA ASP A 23 -3.94 -4.51 10.84
C ASP A 23 -5.41 -4.20 11.10
N PHE A 24 -5.77 -2.93 11.19
CA PHE A 24 -7.16 -2.49 11.36
C PHE A 24 -8.02 -2.92 10.16
N LEU A 25 -7.54 -2.68 8.96
CA LEU A 25 -8.23 -3.08 7.74
C LEU A 25 -8.41 -4.59 7.68
N ARG A 26 -7.37 -5.35 8.01
CA ARG A 26 -7.42 -6.81 8.01
C ARG A 26 -8.47 -7.33 8.97
N ASN A 27 -8.54 -6.76 10.18
CA ASN A 27 -9.56 -7.15 11.16
C ASN A 27 -10.96 -6.89 10.64
N ASP A 28 -11.18 -5.75 9.99
CA ASP A 28 -12.47 -5.41 9.40
C ASP A 28 -12.85 -6.40 8.29
N LEU A 29 -11.90 -6.73 7.41
CA LEU A 29 -12.15 -7.71 6.35
C LEU A 29 -12.47 -9.09 6.89
N GLU A 30 -11.74 -9.55 7.90
CA GLU A 30 -11.98 -10.85 8.52
C GLU A 30 -13.35 -10.96 9.18
N GLN A 31 -13.81 -9.87 9.80
CA GLN A 31 -15.09 -9.84 10.51
C GLN A 31 -16.28 -9.62 9.57
N ASN A 32 -16.16 -8.73 8.61
CA ASN A 32 -17.28 -8.27 7.80
C ASN A 32 -17.29 -8.81 6.37
N HIS A 33 -16.14 -9.31 5.89
CA HIS A 33 -16.00 -9.81 4.53
C HIS A 33 -15.22 -11.13 4.50
N PRO A 34 -15.71 -12.18 5.22
CA PRO A 34 -14.98 -13.45 5.33
C PRO A 34 -14.88 -14.21 4.01
N GLN A 35 -15.59 -13.78 2.98
CA GLN A 35 -15.51 -14.35 1.63
C GLN A 35 -14.19 -14.03 0.93
N ILE A 36 -13.43 -13.07 1.46
CA ILE A 36 -12.10 -12.72 0.94
C ILE A 36 -11.07 -13.53 1.74
N LYS A 37 -10.28 -14.34 1.05
CA LYS A 37 -9.16 -15.06 1.68
C LYS A 37 -7.99 -14.12 1.81
N ILE A 38 -7.32 -14.10 2.98
CA ILE A 38 -6.17 -13.25 3.21
C ILE A 38 -4.92 -14.11 3.31
N GLU A 39 -3.93 -13.81 2.48
CA GLU A 39 -2.61 -14.43 2.50
C GLU A 39 -1.59 -13.42 3.02
N GLU A 40 -0.84 -13.79 4.06
CA GLU A 40 0.24 -12.95 4.56
C GLU A 40 1.45 -12.99 3.63
N VAL A 41 2.02 -11.83 3.36
CA VAL A 41 3.31 -11.69 2.68
C VAL A 41 4.30 -11.07 3.64
N GLY A 42 5.57 -10.92 3.23
CA GLY A 42 6.60 -10.34 4.10
C GLY A 42 6.27 -8.94 4.57
N TYR A 43 7.12 -8.39 5.45
CA TYR A 43 6.91 -7.07 6.04
C TYR A 43 6.98 -5.93 5.03
N PHE A 44 7.69 -6.11 3.93
CA PHE A 44 7.91 -5.05 2.96
C PHE A 44 7.45 -5.48 1.57
N TYR A 45 7.01 -4.50 0.79
CA TYR A 45 6.75 -4.72 -0.61
C TYR A 45 8.09 -4.82 -1.34
N ASP A 46 8.35 -5.94 -1.97
CA ASP A 46 9.55 -6.16 -2.76
C ASP A 46 9.19 -6.87 -4.08
N LEU A 47 10.20 -7.06 -4.91
CA LEU A 47 10.00 -7.66 -6.22
C LEU A 47 9.44 -9.08 -6.12
N SER A 48 9.83 -9.85 -5.12
CA SER A 48 9.33 -11.22 -4.96
C SER A 48 7.83 -11.25 -4.66
N VAL A 49 7.32 -10.30 -3.88
CA VAL A 49 5.89 -10.17 -3.60
C VAL A 49 5.11 -9.83 -4.86
N PHE A 50 5.61 -8.88 -5.66
CA PHE A 50 4.95 -8.50 -6.91
C PHE A 50 4.97 -9.65 -7.92
N ASN A 51 6.09 -10.36 -8.04
CA ASN A 51 6.19 -11.54 -8.91
C ASN A 51 5.22 -12.64 -8.48
N ARG A 52 5.11 -12.90 -7.18
CA ARG A 52 4.18 -13.88 -6.65
C ARG A 52 2.73 -13.52 -7.00
N CYS A 53 2.38 -12.24 -6.86
CA CYS A 53 1.05 -11.74 -7.22
C CYS A 53 0.76 -12.01 -8.71
N ALA A 54 1.70 -11.70 -9.59
CA ALA A 54 1.54 -11.90 -11.03
C ALA A 54 1.44 -13.39 -11.40
N GLU A 55 2.24 -14.24 -10.75
CA GLU A 55 2.28 -15.67 -11.03
C GLU A 55 1.05 -16.43 -10.53
N THR A 56 0.54 -16.05 -9.36
CA THR A 56 -0.57 -16.76 -8.73
C THR A 56 -1.94 -16.28 -9.19
N GLY A 57 -2.01 -15.08 -9.77
CA GLY A 57 -3.29 -14.45 -10.08
C GLY A 57 -4.01 -13.91 -8.84
N ASN A 58 -3.35 -13.89 -7.69
CA ASN A 58 -3.91 -13.31 -6.47
C ASN A 58 -3.97 -11.79 -6.57
N VAL A 59 -4.73 -11.17 -5.68
CA VAL A 59 -4.84 -9.71 -5.58
C VAL A 59 -3.92 -9.23 -4.46
N LEU A 60 -3.16 -8.18 -4.69
CA LEU A 60 -2.26 -7.59 -3.70
C LEU A 60 -2.79 -6.24 -3.24
N LEU A 61 -2.94 -6.07 -1.92
CA LEU A 61 -3.23 -4.76 -1.36
C LEU A 61 -1.96 -3.91 -1.41
N THR A 62 -2.05 -2.76 -2.07
CA THR A 62 -0.91 -1.86 -2.24
C THR A 62 -1.34 -0.42 -2.08
N VAL A 63 -0.40 0.51 -2.18
CA VAL A 63 -0.65 1.94 -2.18
C VAL A 63 -0.34 2.52 -3.57
N GLU A 64 -0.95 3.65 -3.88
CA GLU A 64 -0.85 4.24 -5.21
C GLU A 64 0.58 4.49 -5.67
N CYS A 65 1.51 4.78 -4.76
CA CYS A 65 2.90 5.05 -5.13
C CYS A 65 3.60 3.85 -5.79
N TRP A 66 3.04 2.65 -5.68
CA TRP A 66 3.60 1.44 -6.29
C TRP A 66 2.89 1.03 -7.59
N LYS A 67 1.99 1.85 -8.11
CA LYS A 67 1.09 1.44 -9.21
C LYS A 67 1.79 1.01 -10.50
N ASP A 68 2.98 1.53 -10.79
CA ASP A 68 3.69 1.23 -12.02
C ASP A 68 4.92 0.36 -11.80
N VAL A 69 5.00 -0.33 -10.68
CA VAL A 69 6.19 -1.07 -10.24
C VAL A 69 6.41 -2.38 -11.00
N HIS A 70 5.34 -2.98 -11.54
CA HIS A 70 5.44 -4.27 -12.22
C HIS A 70 4.63 -4.26 -13.52
N PRO A 71 5.23 -4.65 -14.66
CA PRO A 71 4.56 -4.55 -15.96
C PRO A 71 3.37 -5.49 -16.14
N ALA A 72 3.31 -6.58 -15.37
CA ALA A 72 2.23 -7.55 -15.46
C ALA A 72 1.07 -7.27 -14.50
N LEU A 73 1.13 -6.19 -13.72
CA LEU A 73 0.13 -5.84 -12.72
C LEU A 73 -0.53 -4.51 -13.04
N ILE A 74 -1.83 -4.43 -12.77
CA ILE A 74 -2.61 -3.21 -12.91
C ILE A 74 -3.13 -2.83 -11.53
N THR A 75 -3.02 -1.54 -11.16
CA THR A 75 -3.54 -1.04 -9.90
C THR A 75 -4.91 -0.42 -10.11
N ILE A 76 -5.89 -0.89 -9.36
CA ILE A 76 -7.28 -0.44 -9.42
C ILE A 76 -7.66 0.17 -8.07
N PRO A 77 -8.18 1.41 -8.03
CA PRO A 77 -8.66 2.01 -6.78
C PRO A 77 -9.83 1.23 -6.18
N VAL A 78 -9.86 1.15 -4.86
CA VAL A 78 -10.97 0.51 -4.13
C VAL A 78 -11.85 1.60 -3.50
N GLU A 79 -13.15 1.43 -3.61
CA GLU A 79 -14.13 2.35 -3.03
C GLU A 79 -14.29 2.07 -1.54
N TRP A 80 -13.47 2.71 -0.72
CA TRP A 80 -13.52 2.63 0.75
C TRP A 80 -12.86 3.86 1.38
N ASP A 81 -12.99 3.99 2.71
CA ASP A 81 -12.46 5.14 3.46
C ASP A 81 -11.08 4.91 4.07
N TYR A 82 -10.40 3.84 3.68
CA TYR A 82 -9.07 3.53 4.20
C TYR A 82 -7.99 4.25 3.41
N SER A 83 -7.02 4.81 4.13
CA SER A 83 -5.84 5.42 3.52
C SER A 83 -4.64 5.21 4.42
N ILE A 84 -3.45 5.25 3.82
CA ILE A 84 -2.20 5.17 4.53
C ILE A 84 -1.31 6.33 4.10
N HIS A 85 -0.71 7.00 5.08
CA HIS A 85 0.19 8.10 4.80
C HIS A 85 1.57 7.58 4.41
N TYR A 86 2.18 8.22 3.43
CA TYR A 86 3.56 7.96 3.07
C TYR A 86 4.26 9.29 2.81
N GLY A 87 5.56 9.28 2.93
CA GLY A 87 6.31 10.51 2.77
C GLY A 87 7.81 10.26 2.73
N ILE A 88 8.57 11.33 2.88
CA ILE A 88 10.02 11.29 2.90
C ILE A 88 10.50 11.54 4.31
N LEU A 89 11.36 10.65 4.82
CA LEU A 89 12.02 10.84 6.11
C LEU A 89 13.38 11.50 5.88
N TYR A 90 13.66 12.53 6.65
CA TYR A 90 14.95 13.20 6.58
C TYR A 90 15.40 13.65 7.98
N SER A 91 16.70 13.89 8.15
CA SER A 91 17.27 14.26 9.44
C SER A 91 16.74 15.60 9.92
N LYS A 92 16.48 15.75 11.22
CA LYS A 92 16.14 17.04 11.83
C LYS A 92 17.22 18.09 11.62
N ASN A 93 18.48 17.65 11.44
CA ASN A 93 19.63 18.50 11.20
C ASN A 93 20.10 18.41 9.74
N ALA A 94 19.17 18.25 8.80
CA ALA A 94 19.50 18.05 7.39
C ALA A 94 20.27 19.26 6.82
N PRO A 95 21.24 19.01 5.91
CA PRO A 95 21.94 20.08 5.19
C PRO A 95 20.97 20.92 4.35
N ALA A 96 21.40 22.14 4.02
CA ALA A 96 20.57 23.10 3.28
C ALA A 96 20.12 22.57 1.90
N ASP A 97 20.94 21.83 1.22
CA ASP A 97 20.59 21.25 -0.08
C ASP A 97 19.52 20.16 0.02
N VAL A 98 19.52 19.38 1.11
CA VAL A 98 18.46 18.41 1.40
C VAL A 98 17.13 19.14 1.66
N LEU A 99 17.16 20.19 2.48
CA LEU A 99 15.97 21.00 2.77
C LEU A 99 15.41 21.65 1.50
N LYS A 100 16.29 22.10 0.61
CA LYS A 100 15.89 22.67 -0.66
C LYS A 100 15.20 21.65 -1.56
N PHE A 101 15.72 20.42 -1.60
CA PHE A 101 15.10 19.32 -2.32
C PHE A 101 13.69 19.03 -1.78
N ILE A 102 13.54 18.94 -0.45
CA ILE A 102 12.25 18.70 0.18
C ILE A 102 11.26 19.80 -0.18
N GLU A 103 11.69 21.06 -0.18
CA GLU A 103 10.85 22.19 -0.56
C GLU A 103 10.32 22.06 -1.99
N ILE A 104 11.18 21.66 -2.91
CA ILE A 104 10.80 21.44 -4.31
C ILE A 104 9.79 20.31 -4.43
N VAL A 105 9.98 19.20 -3.72
CA VAL A 105 9.06 18.06 -3.71
C VAL A 105 7.70 18.49 -3.18
N LYS A 106 7.65 19.23 -2.08
CA LYS A 106 6.40 19.74 -1.51
C LYS A 106 5.61 20.59 -2.50
N ARG A 107 6.28 21.49 -3.19
CA ARG A 107 5.63 22.34 -4.19
C ARG A 107 5.03 21.56 -5.34
N ARG A 108 5.78 20.58 -5.87
CA ARG A 108 5.34 19.79 -7.02
C ARG A 108 4.21 18.81 -6.69
N LYS A 109 4.20 18.27 -5.48
CA LYS A 109 3.23 17.26 -5.08
C LYS A 109 2.04 17.84 -4.34
N GLY A 110 2.06 19.11 -3.99
CA GLY A 110 1.01 19.70 -3.16
C GLY A 110 0.96 19.10 -1.76
N ILE A 111 2.10 18.67 -1.23
CA ILE A 111 2.19 18.05 0.09
C ILE A 111 1.96 19.10 1.16
N ILE A 112 1.07 18.80 2.12
CA ILE A 112 0.74 19.68 3.23
C ILE A 112 1.61 19.29 4.42
N GLU A 113 2.24 20.27 5.05
CA GLU A 113 2.92 20.06 6.33
C GLU A 113 1.90 19.97 7.47
N ASP A 114 2.07 18.94 8.27
CA ASP A 114 1.31 18.79 9.52
C ASP A 114 2.09 19.38 10.69
#